data_9d9f9bfb201c3a85b96c10de7bd37985
#
_entry.id   9d9f9bfb201c3a85b96c10de7bd37985
#
_cell.length_a   1.000
_cell.length_b   1.000
_cell.length_c   1.000
_cell.angle_alpha   90.00
_cell.angle_beta   90.00
_cell.angle_gamma   90.00
#
_symmetry.space_group_name_H-M   'P 1'
#
loop_
_entity.id
_entity.type
_entity.pdbx_description
1 polymer ?
#
loop_
_entity_poly.entity_id
_entity_poly.type
_entity_poly.pdbx_seq_one_letter_code
_entity_poly.pdbx_strand_id
1 'polypeptide(L)'
;AQYAISFPVAMAVLNGVISADDVYNGFEDAQVQAMLSKVRLVEDTGYNAVFPAERWAHVNIRMANGTQISSEPHEALGDPHKPMSSTQFHDKYMNLCEPVWGANKAQQVLDYIDQLEEGNLAALLALIRA
;
A
#
# COMPACT_ATOMS: atom_id res chain seq x y z
N ALA A 1 12.54 6.44 4.47
CA ALA A 1 11.83 5.17 4.26
C ALA A 1 10.84 5.24 3.10
N GLN A 2 10.03 6.28 3.03
CA GLN A 2 8.87 6.43 2.14
C GLN A 2 9.17 6.26 0.63
N TYR A 3 10.37 6.64 0.18
CA TYR A 3 10.78 6.54 -1.24
C TYR A 3 11.78 5.42 -1.52
N ALA A 4 12.12 4.60 -0.52
CA ALA A 4 13.04 3.49 -0.70
C ALA A 4 12.26 2.21 -1.00
N ILE A 5 12.40 1.64 -2.21
CA ILE A 5 11.72 0.39 -2.61
C ILE A 5 12.05 -0.77 -1.65
N SER A 6 13.25 -0.83 -1.10
CA SER A 6 13.66 -1.90 -0.18
C SER A 6 12.86 -1.93 1.12
N PHE A 7 12.42 -0.76 1.61
CA PHE A 7 11.67 -0.69 2.87
C PHE A 7 10.30 -1.38 2.80
N PRO A 8 9.39 -1.05 1.86
CA PRO A 8 8.12 -1.74 1.74
C PRO A 8 8.27 -3.25 1.45
N VAL A 9 9.31 -3.65 0.71
CA VAL A 9 9.58 -5.08 0.50
C VAL A 9 9.96 -5.76 1.83
N ALA A 10 10.83 -5.15 2.64
CA ALA A 10 11.20 -5.68 3.95
C ALA A 10 9.99 -5.79 4.88
N MET A 11 9.15 -4.76 4.93
CA MET A 11 7.92 -4.75 5.73
C MET A 11 6.93 -5.84 5.28
N ALA A 12 6.69 -5.96 3.98
CA ALA A 12 5.79 -6.97 3.44
C ALA A 12 6.27 -8.40 3.73
N VAL A 13 7.58 -8.64 3.70
CA VAL A 13 8.16 -9.96 4.06
C VAL A 13 7.96 -10.27 5.54
N LEU A 14 8.06 -9.28 6.42
CA LEU A 14 7.94 -9.47 7.87
C LEU A 14 6.47 -9.53 8.33
N ASN A 15 5.63 -8.66 7.82
CA ASN A 15 4.27 -8.40 8.33
C ASN A 15 3.15 -8.87 7.38
N GLY A 16 3.48 -9.21 6.14
CA GLY A 16 2.51 -9.56 5.09
C GLY A 16 1.78 -8.36 4.47
N VAL A 17 1.63 -7.28 5.20
CA VAL A 17 1.00 -6.03 4.78
C VAL A 17 1.84 -4.83 5.20
N ILE A 18 1.57 -3.68 4.63
CA ILE A 18 2.18 -2.40 5.01
C ILE A 18 1.06 -1.44 5.36
N SER A 19 1.07 -0.94 6.59
CA SER A 19 0.15 0.08 7.08
C SER A 19 0.76 1.48 6.99
N ALA A 20 -0.06 2.51 7.21
CA ALA A 20 0.43 3.87 7.35
C ALA A 20 1.38 4.02 8.55
N ASP A 21 1.08 3.35 9.66
CA ASP A 21 1.94 3.36 10.86
C ASP A 21 3.31 2.75 10.59
N ASP A 22 3.38 1.65 9.84
CA ASP A 22 4.65 1.04 9.42
C ASP A 22 5.54 2.04 8.64
N VAL A 23 4.94 2.87 7.79
CA VAL A 23 5.67 3.87 7.01
C VAL A 23 6.27 4.94 7.90
N TYR A 24 5.59 5.35 8.97
CA TYR A 24 6.05 6.39 9.89
C TYR A 24 7.01 5.85 10.95
N ASN A 25 6.69 4.70 11.55
CA ASN A 25 7.36 4.20 12.75
C ASN A 25 8.21 2.94 12.51
N GLY A 26 7.92 2.16 11.47
CA GLY A 26 8.55 0.87 11.24
C GLY A 26 10.03 0.92 10.85
N PHE A 27 10.57 2.08 10.45
CA PHE A 27 11.96 2.17 9.99
C PHE A 27 12.99 1.92 11.12
N GLU A 28 12.65 2.25 12.35
CA GLU A 28 13.54 2.08 13.51
C GLU A 28 13.50 0.66 14.10
N ASP A 29 12.58 -0.19 13.63
CA ASP A 29 12.50 -1.58 14.07
C ASP A 29 13.76 -2.37 13.67
N ALA A 30 14.39 -3.04 14.64
CA ALA A 30 15.62 -3.79 14.43
C ALA A 30 15.44 -4.98 13.46
N GLN A 31 14.25 -5.60 13.40
CA GLN A 31 13.97 -6.68 12.45
C GLN A 31 13.85 -6.14 11.03
N VAL A 32 13.25 -4.97 10.88
CA VAL A 32 13.16 -4.26 9.60
C VAL A 32 14.56 -3.87 9.11
N GLN A 33 15.40 -3.31 9.97
CA GLN A 33 16.79 -2.98 9.63
C GLN A 33 17.59 -4.23 9.21
N ALA A 34 17.45 -5.33 9.95
CA ALA A 34 18.09 -6.59 9.59
C ALA A 34 17.57 -7.15 8.25
N MET A 35 16.29 -6.98 7.94
CA MET A 35 15.70 -7.40 6.66
C MET A 35 16.16 -6.50 5.51
N LEU A 36 16.21 -5.19 5.72
CA LEU A 36 16.70 -4.21 4.73
C LEU A 36 18.08 -4.58 4.20
N SER A 37 18.98 -5.04 5.08
CA SER A 37 20.32 -5.45 4.68
C SER A 37 20.35 -6.65 3.71
N LYS A 38 19.26 -7.41 3.62
CA LYS A 38 19.10 -8.58 2.74
C LYS A 38 18.43 -8.26 1.41
N VAL A 39 17.73 -7.12 1.33
CA VAL A 39 17.03 -6.70 0.09
C VAL A 39 18.05 -6.13 -0.89
N ARG A 40 18.04 -6.66 -2.11
CA ARG A 40 18.87 -6.18 -3.22
C ARG A 40 17.95 -5.75 -4.36
N LEU A 41 18.18 -4.55 -4.86
CA LEU A 41 17.52 -4.06 -6.07
C LEU A 41 18.36 -4.47 -7.28
N VAL A 42 17.70 -5.07 -8.24
CA VAL A 42 18.31 -5.52 -9.49
C VAL A 42 17.54 -4.87 -10.64
N GLU A 43 18.28 -4.26 -11.54
CA GLU A 43 17.73 -3.68 -12.76
C GLU A 43 17.31 -4.79 -13.73
N ASP A 44 16.13 -4.66 -14.35
CA ASP A 44 15.63 -5.53 -15.40
C ASP A 44 15.51 -4.73 -16.71
N THR A 45 16.27 -5.14 -17.72
CA THR A 45 16.30 -4.44 -19.02
C THR A 45 14.98 -4.55 -19.78
N GLY A 46 14.20 -5.62 -19.55
CA GLY A 46 12.86 -5.78 -20.13
C GLY A 46 11.88 -4.76 -19.55
N TYR A 47 11.93 -4.53 -18.24
CA TYR A 47 11.10 -3.51 -17.58
C TYR A 47 11.53 -2.09 -17.95
N ASN A 48 12.83 -1.88 -18.13
CA ASN A 48 13.34 -0.57 -18.57
C ASN A 48 12.84 -0.19 -19.96
N ALA A 49 12.66 -1.16 -20.85
CA ALA A 49 12.23 -0.90 -22.23
C ALA A 49 10.80 -0.32 -22.32
N VAL A 50 9.96 -0.56 -21.33
CA VAL A 50 8.56 -0.08 -21.28
C VAL A 50 8.37 1.11 -20.32
N PHE A 51 9.38 1.42 -19.52
CA PHE A 51 9.37 2.61 -18.67
C PHE A 51 9.49 3.89 -19.49
N PRO A 52 8.77 5.00 -19.19
CA PRO A 52 7.92 5.23 -18.01
C PRO A 52 6.43 4.91 -18.22
N ALA A 53 6.05 4.37 -19.38
CA ALA A 53 4.64 4.07 -19.68
C ALA A 53 4.10 2.98 -18.74
N GLU A 54 4.92 1.98 -18.43
CA GLU A 54 4.63 0.90 -17.53
C GLU A 54 5.72 0.80 -16.45
N ARG A 55 5.37 0.31 -15.26
CA ARG A 55 6.27 0.25 -14.10
C ARG A 55 6.20 -1.12 -13.45
N TRP A 56 6.86 -2.08 -14.04
CA TRP A 56 6.87 -3.46 -13.59
C TRP A 56 7.91 -3.73 -12.50
N ALA A 57 7.56 -4.61 -11.58
CA ALA A 57 8.47 -5.19 -10.62
C ALA A 57 8.08 -6.62 -10.28
N HIS A 58 9.06 -7.44 -9.90
CA HIS A 58 8.84 -8.74 -9.26
C HIS A 58 9.81 -8.93 -8.11
N VAL A 59 9.51 -9.87 -7.22
CA VAL A 59 10.35 -10.18 -6.05
C VAL A 59 10.78 -11.63 -6.09
N ASN A 60 12.08 -11.86 -5.91
CA ASN A 60 12.65 -13.20 -5.72
C ASN A 60 13.12 -13.34 -4.27
N ILE A 61 12.62 -14.33 -3.55
CA ILE A 61 13.01 -14.64 -2.17
C ILE A 61 13.78 -15.95 -2.15
N ARG A 62 15.00 -15.92 -1.59
CA ARG A 62 15.77 -17.13 -1.33
C ARG A 62 15.70 -17.43 0.17
N MET A 63 15.10 -18.55 0.49
CA MET A 63 14.95 -19.04 1.86
C MET A 63 16.28 -19.62 2.38
N ALA A 64 16.42 -19.73 3.72
CA ALA A 64 17.62 -20.30 4.36
C ALA A 64 17.89 -21.75 3.99
N ASN A 65 16.86 -22.52 3.66
CA ASN A 65 16.95 -23.90 3.19
C ASN A 65 17.33 -24.04 1.70
N GLY A 66 17.60 -22.91 1.01
CA GLY A 66 17.94 -22.87 -0.41
C GLY A 66 16.74 -22.79 -1.36
N THR A 67 15.50 -22.94 -0.89
CA THR A 67 14.30 -22.77 -1.72
C THR A 67 14.21 -21.35 -2.26
N GLN A 68 13.81 -21.20 -3.52
CA GLN A 68 13.54 -19.91 -4.14
C GLN A 68 12.03 -19.79 -4.43
N ILE A 69 11.49 -18.61 -4.13
CA ILE A 69 10.11 -18.23 -4.40
C ILE A 69 10.15 -16.94 -5.22
N SER A 70 9.41 -16.90 -6.31
CA SER A 70 9.31 -15.74 -7.18
C SER A 70 7.85 -15.30 -7.29
N SER A 71 7.61 -14.00 -7.21
CA SER A 71 6.31 -13.46 -7.59
C SER A 71 6.19 -13.37 -9.11
N GLU A 72 4.96 -13.35 -9.61
CA GLU A 72 4.71 -12.83 -10.95
C GLU A 72 5.07 -11.35 -11.04
N PRO A 73 5.40 -10.85 -12.24
CA PRO A 73 5.54 -9.42 -12.46
C PRO A 73 4.24 -8.67 -12.16
N HIS A 74 4.36 -7.56 -11.45
CA HIS A 74 3.23 -6.71 -11.09
C HIS A 74 3.53 -5.25 -11.32
N GLU A 75 2.50 -4.50 -11.70
CA GLU A 75 2.45 -3.04 -11.64
C GLU A 75 1.66 -2.58 -10.41
N ALA A 76 1.80 -1.29 -10.09
CA ALA A 76 1.00 -0.69 -9.03
C ALA A 76 -0.50 -0.80 -9.33
N LEU A 77 -1.27 -1.16 -8.31
CA LEU A 77 -2.73 -1.16 -8.38
C LEU A 77 -3.25 0.28 -8.21
N GLY A 78 -4.21 0.68 -9.05
CA GLY A 78 -4.84 2.00 -9.01
C GLY A 78 -4.46 2.93 -10.18
N ASP A 79 -3.55 2.49 -11.06
CA ASP A 79 -3.27 3.20 -12.30
C ASP A 79 -4.47 3.08 -13.30
N PRO A 80 -4.63 4.00 -14.27
CA PRO A 80 -5.80 4.03 -15.16
C PRO A 80 -6.06 2.73 -15.93
N HIS A 81 -5.00 2.00 -16.28
CA HIS A 81 -5.11 0.70 -16.97
C HIS A 81 -5.25 -0.48 -16.01
N LYS A 82 -5.08 -0.26 -14.69
CA LYS A 82 -5.26 -1.26 -13.64
C LYS A 82 -6.00 -0.66 -12.43
N PRO A 83 -7.25 -0.21 -12.60
CA PRO A 83 -8.00 0.46 -11.55
C PRO A 83 -8.29 -0.51 -10.39
N MET A 84 -8.42 0.05 -9.20
CA MET A 84 -8.93 -0.68 -8.05
C MET A 84 -10.42 -1.00 -8.24
N SER A 85 -10.85 -2.18 -7.79
CA SER A 85 -12.27 -2.47 -7.64
C SER A 85 -12.87 -1.63 -6.50
N SER A 86 -14.19 -1.46 -6.49
CA SER A 86 -14.90 -0.76 -5.41
C SER A 86 -14.59 -1.37 -4.04
N THR A 87 -14.54 -2.70 -3.94
CA THR A 87 -14.18 -3.40 -2.69
C THR A 87 -12.74 -3.06 -2.25
N GLN A 88 -11.78 -3.12 -3.15
CA GLN A 88 -10.38 -2.77 -2.82
C GLN A 88 -10.23 -1.30 -2.40
N PHE A 89 -11.00 -0.41 -3.03
CA PHE A 89 -11.03 1.00 -2.66
C PHE A 89 -11.64 1.21 -1.27
N HIS A 90 -12.77 0.56 -1.00
CA HIS A 90 -13.41 0.55 0.32
C HIS A 90 -12.46 0.03 1.41
N ASP A 91 -11.85 -1.13 1.19
CA ASP A 91 -10.93 -1.74 2.15
C ASP A 91 -9.73 -0.83 2.44
N LYS A 92 -9.16 -0.22 1.39
CA LYS A 92 -8.08 0.76 1.54
C LYS A 92 -8.52 1.98 2.35
N TYR A 93 -9.71 2.51 2.08
CA TYR A 93 -10.28 3.63 2.83
C TYR A 93 -10.45 3.26 4.31
N MET A 94 -11.09 2.14 4.61
CA MET A 94 -11.32 1.70 5.99
C MET A 94 -10.01 1.45 6.73
N ASN A 95 -9.04 0.80 6.10
CA ASN A 95 -7.71 0.56 6.69
C ASN A 95 -6.97 1.86 7.06
N LEU A 96 -7.21 2.95 6.34
CA LEU A 96 -6.60 4.25 6.63
C LEU A 96 -7.39 5.08 7.64
N CYS A 97 -8.72 5.02 7.59
CA CYS A 97 -9.59 5.93 8.35
C CYS A 97 -10.06 5.35 9.69
N GLU A 98 -10.30 4.04 9.77
CA GLU A 98 -10.76 3.39 11.00
C GLU A 98 -9.81 3.56 12.19
N PRO A 99 -8.48 3.44 12.05
CA PRO A 99 -7.56 3.68 13.16
C PRO A 99 -7.60 5.11 13.71
N VAL A 100 -8.02 6.09 12.89
CA VAL A 100 -8.06 7.52 13.25
C VAL A 100 -9.43 7.91 13.82
N TRP A 101 -10.51 7.45 13.18
CA TRP A 101 -11.88 7.91 13.47
C TRP A 101 -12.75 6.86 14.16
N GLY A 102 -12.32 5.61 14.23
CA GLY A 102 -13.14 4.46 14.58
C GLY A 102 -14.06 4.04 13.43
N ALA A 103 -14.45 2.75 13.43
CA ALA A 103 -15.22 2.14 12.34
C ALA A 103 -16.52 2.87 12.02
N ASN A 104 -17.29 3.29 13.04
CA ASN A 104 -18.58 3.94 12.84
C ASN A 104 -18.46 5.29 12.12
N LYS A 105 -17.52 6.15 12.54
CA LYS A 105 -17.32 7.45 11.91
C LYS A 105 -16.73 7.29 10.50
N ALA A 106 -15.77 6.38 10.31
CA ALA A 106 -15.22 6.09 9.01
C ALA A 106 -16.33 5.65 8.02
N GLN A 107 -17.22 4.75 8.43
CA GLN A 107 -18.34 4.33 7.59
C GLN A 107 -19.32 5.48 7.30
N GLN A 108 -19.68 6.28 8.29
CA GLN A 108 -20.55 7.44 8.07
C GLN A 108 -19.97 8.45 7.08
N VAL A 109 -18.66 8.71 7.13
CA VAL A 109 -17.99 9.60 6.19
C VAL A 109 -18.07 9.02 4.77
N LEU A 110 -17.87 7.72 4.60
CA LEU A 110 -17.99 7.05 3.31
C LEU A 110 -19.40 7.15 2.75
N ASP A 111 -20.43 6.88 3.59
CA ASP A 111 -21.84 7.00 3.21
C ASP A 111 -22.20 8.42 2.74
N TYR A 112 -21.66 9.44 3.39
CA TYR A 112 -21.84 10.85 2.95
C TYR A 112 -21.12 11.16 1.63
N ILE A 113 -19.94 10.55 1.41
CA ILE A 113 -19.21 10.71 0.14
C ILE A 113 -19.99 10.07 -1.01
N ASP A 114 -20.56 8.89 -0.82
CA ASP A 114 -21.35 8.19 -1.82
C ASP A 114 -22.64 8.95 -2.20
N GLN A 115 -23.16 9.77 -1.27
CA GLN A 115 -24.35 10.60 -1.44
C GLN A 115 -24.05 12.07 -1.73
N LEU A 116 -22.80 12.39 -2.06
CA LEU A 116 -22.34 13.79 -2.16
C LEU A 116 -23.09 14.60 -3.24
N GLU A 117 -23.51 13.93 -4.34
CA GLU A 117 -24.29 14.55 -5.41
C GLU A 117 -25.69 15.01 -4.94
N GLU A 118 -26.19 14.49 -3.82
CA GLU A 118 -27.47 14.86 -3.21
C GLU A 118 -27.39 16.11 -2.30
N GLY A 119 -26.24 16.79 -2.24
CA GLY A 119 -26.09 18.07 -1.53
C GLY A 119 -25.67 17.97 -0.07
N ASN A 120 -25.11 16.86 0.37
CA ASN A 120 -24.75 16.60 1.77
C ASN A 120 -23.36 17.14 2.21
N LEU A 121 -22.73 18.03 1.45
CA LEU A 121 -21.38 18.53 1.74
C LEU A 121 -21.25 19.18 3.13
N ALA A 122 -22.22 19.96 3.56
CA ALA A 122 -22.17 20.61 4.87
C ALA A 122 -22.18 19.60 6.03
N ALA A 123 -22.99 18.54 5.92
CA ALA A 123 -23.06 17.48 6.90
C ALA A 123 -21.75 16.66 6.93
N LEU A 124 -21.18 16.33 5.78
CA LEU A 124 -19.88 15.67 5.66
C LEU A 124 -18.78 16.49 6.34
N LEU A 125 -18.70 17.80 6.06
CA LEU A 125 -17.68 18.67 6.67
C LEU A 125 -17.85 18.79 8.19
N ALA A 126 -19.07 18.83 8.68
CA ALA A 126 -19.36 18.83 10.13
C ALA A 126 -18.89 17.53 10.79
N LEU A 127 -19.18 16.38 10.17
CA LEU A 127 -18.77 15.06 10.67
C LEU A 127 -17.24 14.91 10.72
N ILE A 128 -16.52 15.36 9.69
CA ILE A 128 -15.05 15.27 9.64
C ILE A 128 -14.39 16.11 10.74
N ARG A 129 -14.98 17.26 11.08
CA ARG A 129 -14.43 18.19 12.08
C ARG A 129 -14.74 17.81 13.54
N ALA A 130 -15.76 17.00 13.77
CA ALA A 130 -16.13 16.51 15.10
C ALA A 130 -15.17 15.40 15.58
#